data_32c4b44e2351c23259ba545e4ee82769
#
_entry.id   32c4b44e2351c23259ba545e4ee82769
#
_cell.length_a   1.000
_cell.length_b   1.000
_cell.length_c   1.000
_cell.angle_alpha   90.00
_cell.angle_beta   90.00
_cell.angle_gamma   90.00
#
_symmetry.space_group_name_H-M   'P 1'
#
loop_
_entity.id
_entity.type
_entity.pdbx_description
1 polymer ?
#
loop_
_entity_poly.entity_id
_entity_poly.type
_entity_poly.pdbx_seq_one_letter_code
_entity_poly.pdbx_strand_id
1 'polypeptide(L)'
;RQRQMCIRDRATVDLVTLRKQYLDVQGWLTIPDTGIDYPVLQSEQENGEFYLKRNYKKEYDINGSLFLQADCKVSESRNLIIYGHNMNSGAMFGNLDFYADETYYQEHPFAYLQTEDSIQEYRIVTVLKADRNLFPFQQKLPDVAAVQEYLKAAKQREVFETGDDYLKCIYDKVLTLVTCSYEWSGARNIVLAVPVSGAVWSQKCS
;
A
#
# COMPACT_ATOMS: atom_id res chain seq x y z
N ARG A 1 25.77 6.49 3.16
CA ARG A 1 24.97 7.70 3.45
C ARG A 1 23.87 7.77 2.40
N GLN A 2 22.74 7.11 2.61
CA GLN A 2 21.53 7.36 1.83
C GLN A 2 21.10 8.79 2.09
N ARG A 3 21.04 9.59 1.03
CA ARG A 3 20.40 10.91 1.08
C ARG A 3 18.93 10.68 1.38
N GLN A 4 18.52 11.01 2.59
CA GLN A 4 17.12 11.20 2.92
C GLN A 4 16.62 12.35 2.03
N MET A 5 16.00 11.99 0.90
CA MET A 5 15.41 12.97 0.00
C MET A 5 14.19 13.54 0.71
N CYS A 6 14.24 14.81 1.07
CA CYS A 6 13.12 15.47 1.72
C CYS A 6 11.85 15.32 0.87
N ILE A 7 10.71 15.09 1.50
CA ILE A 7 9.38 15.03 0.86
C ILE A 7 9.15 16.27 -0.03
N ARG A 8 9.74 17.41 0.32
CA ARG A 8 9.65 18.68 -0.42
C ARG A 8 10.33 18.67 -1.80
N ASP A 9 11.26 17.76 -2.06
CA ASP A 9 12.03 17.72 -3.32
C ASP A 9 11.41 16.77 -4.36
N ARG A 10 10.28 16.14 -4.05
CA ARG A 10 9.58 15.25 -5.00
C ARG A 10 8.59 16.05 -5.84
N ALA A 11 8.54 15.70 -7.12
CA ALA A 11 7.49 16.19 -7.99
C ALA A 11 6.13 15.72 -7.44
N THR A 12 5.29 16.65 -7.04
CA THR A 12 3.93 16.37 -6.59
C THR A 12 3.00 16.37 -7.79
N VAL A 13 2.05 15.44 -7.79
CA VAL A 13 0.96 15.43 -8.77
C VAL A 13 -0.08 16.46 -8.34
N ASP A 14 -0.58 17.26 -9.28
CA ASP A 14 -1.72 18.16 -9.03
C ASP A 14 -3.01 17.32 -8.93
N LEU A 15 -3.23 16.72 -7.77
CA LEU A 15 -4.41 15.90 -7.51
C LEU A 15 -5.71 16.69 -7.50
N VAL A 16 -5.68 17.98 -7.17
CA VAL A 16 -6.86 18.84 -7.18
C VAL A 16 -7.39 18.99 -8.62
N THR A 17 -6.50 19.26 -9.56
CA THR A 17 -6.88 19.35 -10.99
C THR A 17 -7.22 17.96 -11.55
N LEU A 18 -6.47 16.94 -11.19
CA LEU A 18 -6.71 15.57 -11.67
C LEU A 18 -8.08 15.04 -11.24
N ARG A 19 -8.48 15.27 -9.98
CA ARG A 19 -9.78 14.86 -9.46
C ARG A 19 -10.96 15.60 -10.06
N LYS A 20 -10.78 16.85 -10.46
CA LYS A 20 -11.85 17.57 -11.23
C LYS A 20 -12.16 16.87 -12.54
N GLN A 21 -11.17 16.24 -13.16
CA GLN A 21 -11.34 15.54 -14.44
C GLN A 21 -11.71 14.06 -14.23
N TYR A 22 -11.18 13.42 -13.17
CA TYR A 22 -11.35 11.99 -12.87
C TYR A 22 -11.76 11.83 -11.41
N LEU A 23 -13.06 11.88 -11.13
CA LEU A 23 -13.63 11.91 -9.78
C LEU A 23 -13.25 10.70 -8.92
N ASP A 24 -12.99 9.56 -9.55
CA ASP A 24 -12.64 8.32 -8.85
C ASP A 24 -11.18 8.28 -8.33
N VAL A 25 -10.35 9.27 -8.69
CA VAL A 25 -8.98 9.36 -8.16
C VAL A 25 -9.04 9.74 -6.68
N GLN A 26 -8.49 8.88 -5.81
CA GLN A 26 -8.45 9.08 -4.36
C GLN A 26 -7.08 9.52 -3.86
N GLY A 27 -6.02 9.23 -4.62
CA GLY A 27 -4.66 9.55 -4.28
C GLY A 27 -3.68 9.11 -5.35
N TRP A 28 -2.40 9.23 -5.03
CA TRP A 28 -1.29 8.80 -5.88
C TRP A 28 -0.29 8.03 -5.06
N LEU A 29 0.02 6.80 -5.46
CA LEU A 29 0.98 5.93 -4.79
C LEU A 29 2.29 5.93 -5.57
N THR A 30 3.38 6.22 -4.86
CA THR A 30 4.75 6.15 -5.40
C THR A 30 5.61 5.28 -4.50
N ILE A 31 6.31 4.31 -5.09
CA ILE A 31 7.42 3.60 -4.45
C ILE A 31 8.67 3.90 -5.28
N PRO A 32 9.63 4.67 -4.77
CA PRO A 32 10.80 5.12 -5.53
C PRO A 32 11.61 3.97 -6.09
N ASP A 33 12.12 4.17 -7.31
CA ASP A 33 13.02 3.26 -8.00
C ASP A 33 12.43 1.87 -8.31
N THR A 34 11.09 1.73 -8.21
CA THR A 34 10.38 0.47 -8.48
C THR A 34 9.45 0.50 -9.70
N GLY A 35 9.24 1.65 -10.32
CA GLY A 35 8.23 1.83 -11.37
C GLY A 35 6.78 1.88 -10.86
N ILE A 36 6.53 1.75 -9.55
CA ILE A 36 5.21 1.95 -8.95
C ILE A 36 5.02 3.45 -8.72
N ASP A 37 4.30 4.10 -9.64
CA ASP A 37 4.01 5.54 -9.64
C ASP A 37 2.69 5.78 -10.36
N TYR A 38 1.56 5.56 -9.64
CA TYR A 38 0.23 5.46 -10.23
C TYR A 38 -0.85 6.15 -9.41
N PRO A 39 -1.93 6.63 -10.08
CA PRO A 39 -3.15 7.03 -9.39
C PRO A 39 -3.79 5.83 -8.69
N VAL A 40 -4.33 6.08 -7.51
CA VAL A 40 -5.15 5.13 -6.76
C VAL A 40 -6.61 5.53 -6.94
N LEU A 41 -7.40 4.62 -7.48
CA LEU A 41 -8.79 4.86 -7.86
C LEU A 41 -9.75 4.19 -6.87
N GLN A 42 -10.98 4.68 -6.82
CA GLN A 42 -12.05 3.99 -6.12
C GLN A 42 -13.37 4.27 -6.85
N SER A 43 -14.07 3.21 -7.21
CA SER A 43 -15.38 3.32 -7.84
C SER A 43 -16.46 3.45 -6.78
N GLU A 44 -17.45 4.33 -7.03
CA GLU A 44 -18.69 4.38 -6.25
C GLU A 44 -19.62 3.19 -6.55
N GLN A 45 -19.32 2.40 -7.58
CA GLN A 45 -20.11 1.22 -7.91
C GLN A 45 -19.89 0.12 -6.87
N GLU A 46 -20.93 -0.67 -6.59
CA GLU A 46 -20.88 -1.77 -5.61
C GLU A 46 -19.86 -2.86 -5.95
N ASN A 47 -19.39 -2.93 -7.20
CA ASN A 47 -18.35 -3.85 -7.61
C ASN A 47 -16.97 -3.34 -7.23
N GLY A 48 -16.44 -3.81 -6.11
CA GLY A 48 -15.10 -3.48 -5.61
C GLY A 48 -13.95 -3.83 -6.55
N GLU A 49 -14.20 -4.60 -7.63
CA GLU A 49 -13.22 -4.99 -8.64
C GLU A 49 -13.37 -4.20 -9.95
N PHE A 50 -14.11 -3.09 -9.93
CA PHE A 50 -14.40 -2.29 -11.14
C PHE A 50 -13.13 -1.91 -11.91
N TYR A 51 -12.07 -1.50 -11.20
CA TYR A 51 -10.79 -1.09 -11.77
C TYR A 51 -9.81 -2.24 -12.04
N LEU A 52 -10.20 -3.47 -11.76
CA LEU A 52 -9.35 -4.63 -12.05
C LEU A 52 -9.02 -4.77 -13.55
N LYS A 53 -9.93 -4.33 -14.42
CA LYS A 53 -9.75 -4.38 -15.89
C LYS A 53 -10.14 -3.05 -16.56
N ARG A 54 -9.89 -1.94 -15.89
CA ARG A 54 -10.17 -0.59 -16.42
C ARG A 54 -9.08 0.39 -16.04
N ASN A 55 -8.81 1.32 -16.96
CA ASN A 55 -7.93 2.45 -16.71
C ASN A 55 -8.70 3.59 -15.98
N TYR A 56 -7.98 4.67 -15.65
CA TYR A 56 -8.54 5.84 -14.97
C TYR A 56 -9.63 6.58 -15.76
N LYS A 57 -9.75 6.31 -17.08
CA LYS A 57 -10.85 6.81 -17.93
C LYS A 57 -12.07 5.89 -17.94
N LYS A 58 -12.06 4.83 -17.14
CA LYS A 58 -13.10 3.78 -17.09
C LYS A 58 -13.19 2.91 -18.36
N GLU A 59 -12.22 3.03 -19.26
CA GLU A 59 -12.10 2.20 -20.46
C GLU A 59 -11.49 0.84 -20.11
N TYR A 60 -11.81 -0.18 -20.91
CA TYR A 60 -11.21 -1.51 -20.73
C TYR A 60 -9.69 -1.44 -20.92
N ASP A 61 -8.97 -1.97 -19.95
CA ASP A 61 -7.51 -2.12 -19.96
C ASP A 61 -7.14 -3.40 -19.22
N ILE A 62 -6.39 -4.28 -19.85
CA ILE A 62 -5.98 -5.55 -19.26
C ILE A 62 -5.06 -5.37 -18.04
N ASN A 63 -4.31 -4.27 -18.01
CA ASN A 63 -3.45 -3.93 -16.86
C ASN A 63 -4.27 -3.45 -15.66
N GLY A 64 -5.51 -2.97 -15.90
CA GLY A 64 -6.32 -2.34 -14.88
C GLY A 64 -5.69 -1.06 -14.32
N SER A 65 -6.00 -0.76 -13.09
CA SER A 65 -5.43 0.36 -12.33
C SER A 65 -5.19 -0.06 -10.88
N LEU A 66 -4.43 0.73 -10.13
CA LEU A 66 -4.42 0.58 -8.69
C LEU A 66 -5.73 1.09 -8.11
N PHE A 67 -6.32 0.36 -7.17
CA PHE A 67 -7.59 0.76 -6.57
C PHE A 67 -7.70 0.42 -5.09
N LEU A 68 -8.40 1.30 -4.36
CA LEU A 68 -8.74 1.10 -2.95
C LEU A 68 -9.84 0.04 -2.81
N GLN A 69 -9.79 -0.72 -1.72
CA GLN A 69 -10.91 -1.56 -1.31
C GLN A 69 -12.18 -0.72 -1.18
N ALA A 70 -13.32 -1.25 -1.62
CA ALA A 70 -14.58 -0.51 -1.76
C ALA A 70 -15.06 0.16 -0.46
N ASP A 71 -14.78 -0.44 0.68
CA ASP A 71 -15.19 0.06 2.00
C ASP A 71 -14.09 0.84 2.74
N CYS A 72 -12.95 1.09 2.08
CA CYS A 72 -11.88 1.96 2.59
C CYS A 72 -12.17 3.42 2.25
N LYS A 73 -11.79 4.31 3.16
CA LYS A 73 -11.74 5.76 2.95
C LYS A 73 -10.36 6.26 3.33
N VAL A 74 -9.72 6.99 2.43
CA VAL A 74 -8.32 7.45 2.59
C VAL A 74 -8.12 8.23 3.89
N SER A 75 -9.10 9.06 4.27
CA SER A 75 -9.03 9.90 5.48
C SER A 75 -9.38 9.19 6.79
N GLU A 76 -10.20 8.11 6.73
CA GLU A 76 -10.81 7.53 7.93
C GLU A 76 -10.31 6.11 8.25
N SER A 77 -10.01 5.32 7.21
CA SER A 77 -9.67 3.91 7.39
C SER A 77 -8.29 3.74 8.02
N ARG A 78 -8.21 2.89 9.04
CA ARG A 78 -6.95 2.51 9.68
C ARG A 78 -6.20 1.44 8.90
N ASN A 79 -6.87 0.64 8.09
CA ASN A 79 -6.27 -0.25 7.11
C ASN A 79 -6.61 0.28 5.72
N LEU A 80 -5.63 0.93 5.08
CA LEU A 80 -5.75 1.39 3.70
C LEU A 80 -5.29 0.29 2.77
N ILE A 81 -6.23 -0.36 2.10
CA ILE A 81 -5.94 -1.53 1.28
C ILE A 81 -5.99 -1.12 -0.19
N ILE A 82 -4.85 -1.23 -0.86
CA ILE A 82 -4.71 -0.92 -2.29
C ILE A 82 -4.39 -2.21 -3.04
N TYR A 83 -5.16 -2.46 -4.08
CA TYR A 83 -4.99 -3.59 -4.98
C TYR A 83 -4.37 -3.14 -6.30
N GLY A 84 -3.61 -4.03 -6.92
CA GLY A 84 -3.10 -3.88 -8.26
C GLY A 84 -2.78 -5.23 -8.91
N HIS A 85 -2.81 -5.28 -10.25
CA HIS A 85 -2.41 -6.47 -10.96
C HIS A 85 -0.92 -6.77 -10.81
N ASN A 86 -0.60 -8.07 -10.70
CA ASN A 86 0.76 -8.58 -10.88
C ASN A 86 1.01 -8.77 -12.38
N MET A 87 1.64 -7.79 -13.01
CA MET A 87 1.95 -7.84 -14.44
C MET A 87 3.39 -8.31 -14.66
N ASN A 88 3.59 -9.29 -15.53
CA ASN A 88 4.93 -9.76 -15.92
C ASN A 88 5.80 -8.66 -16.53
N SER A 89 5.19 -7.59 -17.04
CA SER A 89 5.89 -6.40 -17.54
C SER A 89 6.47 -5.52 -16.45
N GLY A 90 6.15 -5.78 -15.16
CA GLY A 90 6.46 -4.92 -14.02
C GLY A 90 5.48 -3.77 -13.84
N ALA A 91 4.48 -3.60 -14.72
CA ALA A 91 3.45 -2.57 -14.56
C ALA A 91 2.53 -2.87 -13.36
N MET A 92 1.84 -1.82 -12.90
CA MET A 92 0.97 -1.86 -11.73
C MET A 92 1.72 -2.38 -10.49
N PHE A 93 1.32 -3.51 -9.93
CA PHE A 93 1.99 -4.16 -8.81
C PHE A 93 2.88 -5.35 -9.22
N GLY A 94 3.29 -5.42 -10.52
CA GLY A 94 4.21 -6.45 -10.98
C GLY A 94 5.53 -6.46 -10.19
N ASN A 95 6.05 -5.30 -9.85
CA ASN A 95 7.27 -5.19 -9.05
C ASN A 95 7.07 -5.45 -7.54
N LEU A 96 5.82 -5.60 -7.08
CA LEU A 96 5.55 -5.94 -5.68
C LEU A 96 6.03 -7.36 -5.31
N ASP A 97 6.14 -8.27 -6.30
CA ASP A 97 6.67 -9.62 -6.11
C ASP A 97 8.14 -9.61 -5.68
N PHE A 98 8.91 -8.61 -6.12
CA PHE A 98 10.33 -8.50 -5.78
C PHE A 98 10.57 -8.22 -4.31
N TYR A 99 9.57 -7.72 -3.57
CA TYR A 99 9.66 -7.56 -2.12
C TYR A 99 9.81 -8.89 -1.35
N ALA A 100 9.62 -10.04 -2.01
CA ALA A 100 9.96 -11.34 -1.42
C ALA A 100 11.49 -11.56 -1.33
N ASP A 101 12.30 -10.75 -2.00
CA ASP A 101 13.75 -10.71 -1.85
C ASP A 101 14.15 -9.66 -0.81
N GLU A 102 14.99 -10.07 0.16
CA GLU A 102 15.41 -9.23 1.27
C GLU A 102 16.23 -8.02 0.81
N THR A 103 17.06 -8.18 -0.23
CA THR A 103 17.87 -7.09 -0.79
C THR A 103 16.98 -6.01 -1.38
N TYR A 104 15.98 -6.42 -2.18
CA TYR A 104 15.01 -5.51 -2.77
C TYR A 104 14.20 -4.76 -1.69
N TYR A 105 13.77 -5.46 -0.64
CA TYR A 105 13.08 -4.86 0.51
C TYR A 105 13.96 -3.79 1.19
N GLN A 106 15.25 -4.05 1.38
CA GLN A 106 16.18 -3.10 2.00
C GLN A 106 16.49 -1.89 1.10
N GLU A 107 16.50 -2.07 -0.21
CA GLU A 107 16.75 -1.00 -1.18
C GLU A 107 15.54 -0.09 -1.38
N HIS A 108 14.31 -0.61 -1.20
CA HIS A 108 13.06 0.14 -1.43
C HIS A 108 12.18 0.22 -0.17
N PRO A 109 12.69 0.82 0.94
CA PRO A 109 12.03 0.73 2.25
C PRO A 109 10.83 1.65 2.43
N PHE A 110 10.53 2.55 1.47
CA PHE A 110 9.50 3.58 1.64
C PHE A 110 8.49 3.59 0.50
N ALA A 111 7.23 3.81 0.86
CA ALA A 111 6.14 4.14 -0.04
C ALA A 111 5.56 5.51 0.32
N TYR A 112 5.01 6.22 -0.64
CA TYR A 112 4.41 7.54 -0.47
C TYR A 112 3.00 7.52 -1.02
N LEU A 113 2.05 7.91 -0.20
CA LEU A 113 0.67 8.11 -0.62
C LEU A 113 0.35 9.59 -0.55
N GLN A 114 0.23 10.22 -1.71
CA GLN A 114 -0.24 11.58 -1.84
C GLN A 114 -1.77 11.60 -1.90
N THR A 115 -2.38 12.48 -1.13
CA THR A 115 -3.80 12.84 -1.18
C THR A 115 -3.93 14.31 -1.58
N GLU A 116 -5.14 14.86 -1.65
CA GLU A 116 -5.32 16.31 -1.91
C GLU A 116 -4.64 17.18 -0.84
N ASP A 117 -4.68 16.73 0.42
CA ASP A 117 -4.29 17.53 1.56
C ASP A 117 -2.86 17.26 2.05
N SER A 118 -2.27 16.12 1.70
CA SER A 118 -1.01 15.70 2.28
C SER A 118 -0.28 14.63 1.47
N ILE A 119 1.02 14.50 1.73
CA ILE A 119 1.82 13.34 1.32
C ILE A 119 2.22 12.61 2.60
N GLN A 120 1.74 11.39 2.74
CA GLN A 120 2.13 10.52 3.83
C GLN A 120 3.24 9.58 3.38
N GLU A 121 4.36 9.62 4.10
CA GLU A 121 5.43 8.63 3.97
C GLU A 121 5.10 7.41 4.83
N TYR A 122 5.28 6.23 4.24
CA TYR A 122 5.11 4.92 4.87
C TYR A 122 6.41 4.15 4.79
N ARG A 123 6.83 3.55 5.90
CA ARG A 123 7.93 2.58 5.93
C ARG A 123 7.36 1.19 5.72
N ILE A 124 7.89 0.46 4.76
CA ILE A 124 7.56 -0.96 4.55
C ILE A 124 8.19 -1.77 5.69
N VAL A 125 7.38 -2.60 6.34
CA VAL A 125 7.79 -3.28 7.59
C VAL A 125 7.62 -4.79 7.53
N THR A 126 6.77 -5.30 6.64
CA THR A 126 6.54 -6.75 6.55
C THR A 126 6.06 -7.12 5.15
N VAL A 127 6.50 -8.27 4.67
CA VAL A 127 6.11 -8.87 3.40
C VAL A 127 5.63 -10.29 3.66
N LEU A 128 4.46 -10.63 3.16
CA LEU A 128 3.88 -11.96 3.34
C LEU A 128 3.19 -12.46 2.07
N LYS A 129 3.15 -13.79 1.94
CA LYS A 129 2.36 -14.48 0.92
C LYS A 129 1.25 -15.23 1.62
N ALA A 130 0.00 -14.86 1.35
CA ALA A 130 -1.15 -15.44 2.01
C ALA A 130 -2.40 -15.38 1.13
N ASP A 131 -3.34 -16.27 1.37
CA ASP A 131 -4.73 -16.09 0.97
C ASP A 131 -5.56 -15.49 2.13
N ARG A 132 -6.85 -15.28 1.90
CA ARG A 132 -7.75 -14.71 2.91
C ARG A 132 -7.94 -15.60 4.15
N ASN A 133 -7.72 -16.91 4.02
CA ASN A 133 -7.87 -17.86 5.14
C ASN A 133 -6.63 -17.86 6.03
N LEU A 134 -5.46 -17.71 5.42
CA LEU A 134 -4.20 -17.67 6.14
C LEU A 134 -3.96 -16.32 6.83
N PHE A 135 -4.35 -15.22 6.19
CA PHE A 135 -4.23 -13.88 6.74
C PHE A 135 -5.41 -12.99 6.30
N PRO A 136 -6.24 -12.49 7.22
CA PRO A 136 -7.43 -11.72 6.89
C PRO A 136 -7.07 -10.27 6.55
N PHE A 137 -6.29 -10.05 5.49
CA PHE A 137 -5.77 -8.74 5.10
C PHE A 137 -6.86 -7.69 4.78
N GLN A 138 -8.09 -8.13 4.52
CA GLN A 138 -9.22 -7.27 4.17
C GLN A 138 -10.01 -6.75 5.39
N GLN A 139 -9.58 -7.05 6.60
CA GLN A 139 -10.35 -6.67 7.77
C GLN A 139 -10.29 -5.16 8.05
N LYS A 140 -11.41 -4.62 8.53
CA LYS A 140 -11.45 -3.28 9.12
C LYS A 140 -10.79 -3.31 10.49
N LEU A 141 -10.01 -2.27 10.77
CA LEU A 141 -9.35 -2.10 12.06
C LEU A 141 -10.06 -0.97 12.82
N PRO A 142 -10.87 -1.29 13.84
CA PRO A 142 -11.72 -0.30 14.50
C PRO A 142 -10.92 0.69 15.36
N ASP A 143 -9.78 0.27 15.89
CA ASP A 143 -8.97 1.06 16.80
C ASP A 143 -7.47 0.76 16.67
N VAL A 144 -6.67 1.47 17.45
CA VAL A 144 -5.21 1.34 17.47
C VAL A 144 -4.76 -0.05 17.95
N ALA A 145 -5.48 -0.65 18.88
CA ALA A 145 -5.15 -1.98 19.39
C ALA A 145 -5.31 -3.03 18.26
N ALA A 146 -6.37 -2.93 17.45
CA ALA A 146 -6.58 -3.78 16.30
C ALA A 146 -5.46 -3.62 15.24
N VAL A 147 -4.93 -2.40 15.05
CA VAL A 147 -3.77 -2.18 14.17
C VAL A 147 -2.54 -2.93 14.71
N GLN A 148 -2.28 -2.87 16.01
CA GLN A 148 -1.15 -3.57 16.62
C GLN A 148 -1.28 -5.08 16.48
N GLU A 149 -2.46 -5.65 16.75
CA GLU A 149 -2.69 -7.09 16.59
C GLU A 149 -2.58 -7.54 15.13
N TYR A 150 -3.05 -6.72 14.19
CA TYR A 150 -2.89 -6.98 12.76
C TYR A 150 -1.42 -7.04 12.33
N LEU A 151 -0.60 -6.09 12.78
CA LEU A 151 0.84 -6.06 12.50
C LEU A 151 1.56 -7.27 13.13
N LYS A 152 1.22 -7.64 14.37
CA LYS A 152 1.77 -8.85 15.02
C LYS A 152 1.39 -10.13 14.29
N ALA A 153 0.13 -10.25 13.84
CA ALA A 153 -0.33 -11.41 13.09
C ALA A 153 0.36 -11.52 11.72
N ALA A 154 0.63 -10.38 11.07
CA ALA A 154 1.39 -10.34 9.81
C ALA A 154 2.85 -10.76 10.02
N LYS A 155 3.51 -10.28 11.07
CA LYS A 155 4.89 -10.64 11.43
C LYS A 155 5.10 -12.15 11.55
N GLN A 156 4.10 -12.87 12.08
CA GLN A 156 4.18 -14.33 12.23
C GLN A 156 4.16 -15.10 10.89
N ARG A 157 3.89 -14.40 9.78
CA ARG A 157 3.69 -14.98 8.43
C ARG A 157 4.59 -14.37 7.38
N GLU A 158 5.56 -13.56 7.78
CA GLU A 158 6.48 -12.92 6.86
C GLU A 158 7.30 -13.94 6.06
N VAL A 159 7.68 -13.57 4.84
CA VAL A 159 8.45 -14.45 3.94
C VAL A 159 9.92 -14.56 4.33
N PHE A 160 10.44 -13.58 5.07
CA PHE A 160 11.77 -13.54 5.67
C PHE A 160 11.73 -12.62 6.90
N GLU A 161 12.73 -12.67 7.75
CA GLU A 161 12.75 -11.88 8.98
C GLU A 161 13.04 -10.40 8.69
N THR A 162 12.01 -9.54 8.82
CA THR A 162 12.11 -8.09 8.56
C THR A 162 12.57 -7.28 9.77
N GLY A 163 12.87 -7.92 10.91
CA GLY A 163 13.05 -7.27 12.20
C GLY A 163 11.71 -6.98 12.89
N ASP A 164 11.74 -6.69 14.17
CA ASP A 164 10.54 -6.48 15.00
C ASP A 164 10.47 -5.10 15.66
N ASP A 165 11.42 -4.22 15.38
CA ASP A 165 11.52 -2.91 16.01
C ASP A 165 10.27 -2.05 15.81
N TYR A 166 9.60 -2.19 14.64
CA TYR A 166 8.36 -1.49 14.38
C TYR A 166 7.22 -1.92 15.32
N LEU A 167 7.22 -3.14 15.84
CA LEU A 167 6.20 -3.62 16.79
C LEU A 167 6.30 -2.97 18.18
N LYS A 168 7.43 -2.30 18.47
CA LYS A 168 7.63 -1.52 19.70
C LYS A 168 6.94 -0.16 19.65
N CYS A 169 6.52 0.26 18.46
CA CYS A 169 5.87 1.54 18.20
C CYS A 169 4.35 1.38 18.09
N ILE A 170 3.63 2.45 18.32
CA ILE A 170 2.17 2.49 18.21
C ILE A 170 1.79 3.24 16.94
N TYR A 171 1.04 2.58 16.06
CA TYR A 171 0.53 3.15 14.82
C TYR A 171 -0.98 3.28 14.86
N ASP A 172 -1.50 4.35 14.28
CA ASP A 172 -2.93 4.60 14.14
C ASP A 172 -3.52 4.00 12.86
N LYS A 173 -2.66 3.67 11.89
CA LYS A 173 -3.05 3.07 10.60
C LYS A 173 -1.94 2.23 9.99
N VAL A 174 -2.32 1.44 8.99
CA VAL A 174 -1.42 0.65 8.14
C VAL A 174 -1.83 0.81 6.68
N LEU A 175 -0.85 0.82 5.79
CA LEU A 175 -1.02 0.71 4.34
C LEU A 175 -0.77 -0.74 3.94
N THR A 176 -1.77 -1.37 3.32
CA THR A 176 -1.73 -2.76 2.87
C THR A 176 -1.78 -2.79 1.34
N LEU A 177 -0.67 -3.14 0.70
CA LEU A 177 -0.57 -3.30 -0.75
C LEU A 177 -0.74 -4.77 -1.10
N VAL A 178 -1.66 -5.08 -2.02
CA VAL A 178 -2.05 -6.45 -2.32
C VAL A 178 -2.03 -6.70 -3.83
N THR A 179 -1.34 -7.74 -4.25
CA THR A 179 -1.37 -8.22 -5.63
C THR A 179 -1.56 -9.72 -5.70
N CYS A 180 -1.97 -10.24 -6.86
CA CYS A 180 -2.07 -11.68 -7.06
C CYS A 180 -0.68 -12.33 -7.04
N SER A 181 -0.56 -13.48 -6.40
CA SER A 181 0.57 -14.39 -6.55
C SER A 181 0.13 -15.59 -7.40
N TYR A 182 1.07 -16.15 -8.15
CA TYR A 182 0.81 -17.30 -9.02
C TYR A 182 1.21 -18.65 -8.40
N GLU A 183 1.66 -18.66 -7.13
CA GLU A 183 2.16 -19.87 -6.48
C GLU A 183 1.05 -20.89 -6.19
N TRP A 184 -0.14 -20.43 -5.81
CA TRP A 184 -1.36 -21.25 -5.65
C TRP A 184 -2.60 -20.41 -5.91
N SER A 185 -3.73 -21.12 -6.11
CA SER A 185 -5.01 -20.43 -6.35
C SER A 185 -5.41 -19.57 -5.14
N GLY A 186 -5.62 -18.30 -5.37
CA GLY A 186 -5.99 -17.34 -4.32
C GLY A 186 -4.81 -16.72 -3.56
N ALA A 187 -3.57 -17.13 -3.85
CA ALA A 187 -2.39 -16.52 -3.25
C ALA A 187 -2.28 -15.03 -3.56
N ARG A 188 -1.82 -14.26 -2.59
CA ARG A 188 -1.55 -12.82 -2.69
C ARG A 188 -0.17 -12.51 -2.14
N ASN A 189 0.57 -11.63 -2.82
CA ASN A 189 1.69 -10.94 -2.22
C ASN A 189 1.15 -9.70 -1.52
N ILE A 190 1.49 -9.56 -0.26
CA ILE A 190 0.99 -8.52 0.62
C ILE A 190 2.18 -7.81 1.22
N VAL A 191 2.25 -6.50 1.02
CA VAL A 191 3.28 -5.64 1.59
C VAL A 191 2.60 -4.68 2.56
N LEU A 192 3.04 -4.71 3.82
CA LEU A 192 2.53 -3.82 4.86
C LEU A 192 3.52 -2.70 5.12
N ALA A 193 2.98 -1.49 5.24
CA ALA A 193 3.75 -0.31 5.56
C ALA A 193 3.05 0.53 6.63
N VAL A 194 3.84 1.18 7.49
CA VAL A 194 3.37 2.02 8.59
C VAL A 194 3.79 3.47 8.40
N PRO A 195 3.00 4.46 8.84
CA PRO A 195 3.34 5.87 8.66
C PRO A 195 4.63 6.25 9.38
N VAL A 196 5.48 7.04 8.72
CA VAL A 196 6.74 7.55 9.28
C VAL A 196 6.52 8.85 10.03
N SER A 197 5.70 9.75 9.53
CA SER A 197 5.40 11.05 10.15
C SER A 197 4.02 11.04 10.82
N GLY A 198 3.93 11.64 12.01
CA GLY A 198 2.72 11.67 12.83
C GLY A 198 2.57 10.47 13.75
N ALA A 199 3.50 9.55 13.72
CA ALA A 199 3.59 8.53 14.74
C ALA A 199 4.04 9.16 16.06
N VAL A 200 3.50 8.68 17.14
CA VAL A 200 4.06 8.80 18.50
C VAL A 200 5.52 8.24 18.55
N TRP A 201 6.12 8.07 17.37
CA TRP A 201 7.39 7.41 17.09
C TRP A 201 8.59 8.11 17.72
N SER A 202 8.60 9.43 17.67
CA SER A 202 9.73 10.22 18.18
C SER A 202 9.86 10.23 19.70
N GLN A 203 8.87 9.72 20.45
CA GLN A 203 8.86 9.79 21.92
C GLN A 203 8.92 8.43 22.63
N LYS A 204 8.75 7.29 21.94
CA LYS A 204 8.65 5.97 22.59
C LYS A 204 9.51 4.85 22.01
N CYS A 205 10.24 5.11 20.94
CA CYS A 205 11.16 4.14 20.34
C CYS A 205 12.63 4.46 20.68
N SER A 206 12.93 4.71 21.94
CA SER A 206 14.30 4.86 22.47
C SER A 206 14.68 3.68 23.35
#